data_d8857e373c864791ca4d441d2c1dce20
#
_entry.id   d8857e373c864791ca4d441d2c1dce20
#
_cell.length_a   1.000
_cell.length_b   1.000
_cell.length_c   1.000
_cell.angle_alpha   90.00
_cell.angle_beta   90.00
_cell.angle_gamma   90.00
#
_symmetry.space_group_name_H-M   'P 1'
#
loop_
_entity.id
_entity.type
_entity.pdbx_description
1 polymer ?
#
loop_
_entity_poly.entity_id
_entity_poly.type
_entity_poly.pdbx_seq_one_letter_code
_entity_poly.pdbx_strand_id
1 'polypeptide(L)'
;MTNEVIGKKIGILSDSHGSISPQIIDLMNECDIVIHAGDIIDDFNLEKIKPKEKLIAVRGNNDAHLKQFKDCEYLEIYKKKIAIEHGHRHGWEKPSHESLRKEHADADIVIYGHTHKQVIEKDQTPWIINPGASGPIRNYDGPKCIVINANEVGEWQINPYIFREILN
;
A
#
# COMPACT_ATOMS: atom_id res chain seq x y z
N MET A 1 -19.07 -29.66 11.25
CA MET A 1 -18.84 -28.64 10.20
C MET A 1 -17.99 -27.53 10.78
N THR A 2 -16.78 -27.38 10.29
CA THR A 2 -15.97 -26.21 10.58
C THR A 2 -16.48 -25.06 9.72
N ASN A 3 -17.06 -24.02 10.34
CA ASN A 3 -17.35 -22.79 9.64
C ASN A 3 -16.03 -22.12 9.28
N GLU A 4 -15.61 -22.24 8.01
CA GLU A 4 -14.45 -21.49 7.54
C GLU A 4 -14.75 -19.99 7.58
N VAL A 5 -13.88 -19.22 8.24
CA VAL A 5 -13.97 -17.77 8.25
C VAL A 5 -13.52 -17.25 6.88
N ILE A 6 -14.40 -16.50 6.22
CA ILE A 6 -14.09 -15.91 4.91
C ILE A 6 -13.10 -14.76 5.10
N GLY A 7 -12.04 -14.80 4.32
CA GLY A 7 -10.98 -13.79 4.37
C GLY A 7 -10.50 -13.34 3.00
N LYS A 8 -9.75 -12.25 3.00
CA LYS A 8 -9.08 -11.71 1.82
C LYS A 8 -7.64 -11.33 2.15
N LYS A 9 -6.76 -11.53 1.18
CA LYS A 9 -5.40 -11.00 1.22
C LYS A 9 -5.34 -9.67 0.47
N ILE A 10 -4.82 -8.66 1.13
CA ILE A 10 -4.65 -7.32 0.57
C ILE A 10 -3.15 -7.03 0.51
N GLY A 11 -2.62 -6.95 -0.70
CA GLY A 11 -1.22 -6.56 -0.92
C GLY A 11 -1.10 -5.04 -1.02
N ILE A 12 -0.08 -4.46 -0.39
CA ILE A 12 0.15 -3.02 -0.38
C ILE A 12 1.60 -2.75 -0.76
N LEU A 13 1.79 -1.92 -1.78
CA LEU A 13 3.10 -1.45 -2.21
C LEU A 13 3.03 0.04 -2.56
N SER A 14 4.19 0.67 -2.68
CA SER A 14 4.33 2.09 -3.02
C SER A 14 5.73 2.39 -3.54
N ASP A 15 5.89 3.58 -4.15
CA ASP A 15 7.21 4.13 -4.49
C ASP A 15 8.07 3.15 -5.29
N SER A 16 7.48 2.60 -6.33
CA SER A 16 8.16 1.69 -7.25
C SER A 16 9.13 2.42 -8.19
N HIS A 17 8.87 3.70 -8.48
CA HIS A 17 9.73 4.54 -9.32
C HIS A 17 10.17 3.84 -10.63
N GLY A 18 9.20 3.19 -11.29
CA GLY A 18 9.42 2.53 -12.56
C GLY A 18 9.97 1.10 -12.47
N SER A 19 10.18 0.57 -11.27
CA SER A 19 10.68 -0.80 -11.09
C SER A 19 10.12 -1.44 -9.82
N ILE A 20 9.56 -2.63 -9.95
CA ILE A 20 9.04 -3.41 -8.83
C ILE A 20 9.88 -4.68 -8.69
N SER A 21 10.32 -4.98 -7.48
CA SER A 21 11.03 -6.22 -7.19
C SER A 21 10.22 -7.45 -7.64
N PRO A 22 10.84 -8.42 -8.33
CA PRO A 22 10.14 -9.66 -8.72
C PRO A 22 9.50 -10.41 -7.57
N GLN A 23 10.14 -10.43 -6.40
CA GLN A 23 9.57 -11.08 -5.21
C GLN A 23 8.28 -10.39 -4.76
N ILE A 24 8.21 -9.06 -4.88
CA ILE A 24 6.99 -8.31 -4.55
C ILE A 24 5.90 -8.59 -5.58
N ILE A 25 6.23 -8.64 -6.86
CA ILE A 25 5.26 -9.00 -7.91
C ILE A 25 4.65 -10.37 -7.63
N ASP A 26 5.47 -11.36 -7.33
CA ASP A 26 5.00 -12.72 -7.02
C ASP A 26 4.06 -12.72 -5.82
N LEU A 27 4.42 -12.01 -4.76
CA LEU A 27 3.60 -11.92 -3.55
C LEU A 27 2.28 -11.19 -3.80
N MET A 28 2.29 -10.09 -4.56
CA MET A 28 1.08 -9.34 -4.92
C MET A 28 0.12 -10.18 -5.78
N ASN A 29 0.66 -11.03 -6.66
CA ASN A 29 -0.15 -11.90 -7.51
C ASN A 29 -0.88 -13.01 -6.74
N GLU A 30 -0.47 -13.28 -5.51
CA GLU A 30 -1.19 -14.19 -4.60
C GLU A 30 -2.34 -13.50 -3.84
N CYS A 31 -2.42 -12.17 -3.91
CA CYS A 31 -3.42 -11.40 -3.19
C CYS A 31 -4.74 -11.30 -3.95
N ASP A 32 -5.82 -11.07 -3.21
CA ASP A 32 -7.14 -10.80 -3.78
C ASP A 32 -7.23 -9.36 -4.30
N ILE A 33 -6.73 -8.42 -3.52
CA ILE A 33 -6.71 -6.99 -3.82
C ILE A 33 -5.28 -6.47 -3.64
N VAL A 34 -4.84 -5.62 -4.56
CA VAL A 34 -3.55 -4.94 -4.44
C VAL A 34 -3.76 -3.43 -4.49
N ILE A 35 -3.06 -2.72 -3.63
CA ILE A 35 -3.08 -1.27 -3.49
C ILE A 35 -1.67 -0.73 -3.75
N HIS A 36 -1.55 0.20 -4.69
CA HIS A 36 -0.31 0.96 -4.94
C HIS A 36 -0.50 2.41 -4.50
N ALA A 37 0.27 2.86 -3.52
CA ALA A 37 0.11 4.16 -2.88
C ALA A 37 0.93 5.29 -3.54
N GLY A 38 1.22 5.18 -4.85
CA GLY A 38 1.77 6.28 -5.64
C GLY A 38 3.28 6.21 -5.89
N ASP A 39 3.75 7.16 -6.69
CA ASP A 39 5.09 7.20 -7.29
C ASP A 39 5.38 5.93 -8.11
N ILE A 40 4.48 5.73 -9.06
CA ILE A 40 4.48 4.64 -10.03
C ILE A 40 5.51 4.91 -11.14
N ILE A 41 5.47 6.11 -11.71
CA ILE A 41 6.26 6.68 -12.80
C ILE A 41 5.98 6.00 -14.14
N ASP A 42 6.06 4.68 -14.19
CA ASP A 42 5.81 3.89 -15.39
C ASP A 42 4.75 2.83 -15.09
N ASP A 43 3.54 3.05 -15.61
CA ASP A 43 2.39 2.16 -15.39
C ASP A 43 2.53 0.80 -16.07
N PHE A 44 3.47 0.64 -17.02
CA PHE A 44 3.78 -0.66 -17.61
C PHE A 44 4.15 -1.71 -16.56
N ASN A 45 4.81 -1.32 -15.48
CA ASN A 45 5.15 -2.24 -14.39
C ASN A 45 3.92 -2.74 -13.64
N LEU A 46 2.83 -1.96 -13.60
CA LEU A 46 1.58 -2.40 -12.98
C LEU A 46 0.91 -3.53 -13.74
N GLU A 47 1.17 -3.68 -15.03
CA GLU A 47 0.62 -4.78 -15.84
C GLU A 47 1.11 -6.15 -15.39
N LYS A 48 2.24 -6.20 -14.67
CA LYS A 48 2.79 -7.43 -14.10
C LYS A 48 2.07 -7.87 -12.82
N ILE A 49 1.32 -6.95 -12.21
CA ILE A 49 0.55 -7.21 -10.99
C ILE A 49 -0.86 -7.60 -11.38
N LYS A 50 -1.21 -8.86 -11.13
CA LYS A 50 -2.50 -9.46 -11.51
C LYS A 50 -3.13 -10.15 -10.31
N PRO A 51 -3.70 -9.36 -9.38
CA PRO A 51 -4.41 -9.92 -8.23
C PRO A 51 -5.69 -10.61 -8.68
N LYS A 52 -6.27 -11.43 -7.81
CA LYS A 52 -7.45 -12.22 -8.12
C LYS A 52 -8.69 -11.37 -8.39
N GLU A 53 -8.84 -10.21 -7.73
CA GLU A 53 -10.02 -9.36 -7.86
C GLU A 53 -9.72 -8.02 -8.51
N LYS A 54 -8.85 -7.19 -7.93
CA LYS A 54 -8.56 -5.84 -8.45
C LYS A 54 -7.25 -5.24 -7.96
N LEU A 55 -6.73 -4.32 -8.75
CA LEU A 55 -5.63 -3.43 -8.43
C LEU A 55 -6.17 -2.00 -8.32
N ILE A 56 -5.84 -1.32 -7.24
CA ILE A 56 -6.16 0.09 -7.00
C ILE A 56 -4.85 0.85 -6.89
N ALA A 57 -4.73 1.95 -7.62
CA ALA A 57 -3.53 2.79 -7.58
C ALA A 57 -3.90 4.27 -7.49
N VAL A 58 -3.09 5.04 -6.78
CA VAL A 58 -3.19 6.50 -6.71
C VAL A 58 -1.93 7.14 -7.29
N ARG A 59 -2.01 8.41 -7.66
CA ARG A 59 -0.85 9.18 -8.13
C ARG A 59 -0.02 9.66 -6.96
N GLY A 60 1.30 9.54 -7.10
CA GLY A 60 2.25 10.26 -6.27
C GLY A 60 2.67 11.60 -6.88
N ASN A 61 3.59 12.30 -6.22
CA ASN A 61 4.11 13.58 -6.69
C ASN A 61 4.89 13.49 -8.01
N ASN A 62 5.34 12.31 -8.40
CA ASN A 62 6.05 12.08 -9.66
C ASN A 62 5.14 11.52 -10.78
N ASP A 63 3.83 11.42 -10.56
CA ASP A 63 2.88 10.75 -11.46
C ASP A 63 1.90 11.70 -12.17
N ALA A 64 2.23 13.00 -12.28
CA ALA A 64 1.34 13.98 -12.89
C ALA A 64 0.90 13.61 -14.31
N HIS A 65 1.72 12.85 -15.03
CA HIS A 65 1.45 12.37 -16.38
C HIS A 65 0.49 11.17 -16.43
N LEU A 66 0.31 10.44 -15.31
CA LEU A 66 -0.58 9.28 -15.21
C LEU A 66 -2.02 9.72 -14.87
N LYS A 67 -2.67 10.38 -15.82
CA LYS A 67 -3.99 11.02 -15.62
C LYS A 67 -5.13 10.03 -15.37
N GLN A 68 -4.94 8.75 -15.67
CA GLN A 68 -5.93 7.70 -15.44
C GLN A 68 -6.09 7.38 -13.94
N PHE A 69 -5.12 7.73 -13.10
CA PHE A 69 -5.19 7.53 -11.65
C PHE A 69 -5.60 8.82 -10.93
N LYS A 70 -6.31 8.66 -9.81
CA LYS A 70 -6.67 9.76 -8.91
C LYS A 70 -5.58 10.01 -7.88
N ASP A 71 -5.64 11.16 -7.22
CA ASP A 71 -4.73 11.48 -6.10
C ASP A 71 -5.12 10.76 -4.81
N CYS A 72 -6.39 10.41 -4.68
CA CYS A 72 -6.93 9.69 -3.53
C CYS A 72 -7.98 8.68 -3.98
N GLU A 73 -7.99 7.52 -3.38
CA GLU A 73 -8.99 6.47 -3.57
C GLU A 73 -9.50 5.97 -2.22
N TYR A 74 -10.72 5.44 -2.24
CA TYR A 74 -11.37 4.87 -1.07
C TYR A 74 -11.86 3.47 -1.39
N LEU A 75 -11.75 2.58 -0.41
CA LEU A 75 -12.12 1.18 -0.54
C LEU A 75 -12.80 0.73 0.75
N GLU A 76 -13.83 -0.09 0.64
CA GLU A 76 -14.45 -0.75 1.80
C GLU A 76 -14.29 -2.26 1.68
N ILE A 77 -13.70 -2.88 2.72
CA ILE A 77 -13.51 -4.33 2.83
C ILE A 77 -14.02 -4.76 4.20
N TYR A 78 -14.99 -5.68 4.25
CA TYR A 78 -15.57 -6.17 5.51
C TYR A 78 -15.93 -5.05 6.47
N LYS A 79 -16.63 -4.02 5.97
CA LYS A 79 -17.08 -2.83 6.73
C LYS A 79 -15.96 -1.90 7.21
N LYS A 80 -14.69 -2.19 6.93
CA LYS A 80 -13.59 -1.25 7.19
C LYS A 80 -13.36 -0.37 5.98
N LYS A 81 -13.30 0.93 6.23
CA LYS A 81 -13.05 1.95 5.21
C LYS A 81 -11.56 2.25 5.15
N ILE A 82 -10.99 2.15 3.97
CA ILE A 82 -9.58 2.39 3.70
C ILE A 82 -9.46 3.62 2.80
N ALA A 83 -8.72 4.62 3.25
CA ALA A 83 -8.33 5.76 2.44
C ALA A 83 -6.91 5.54 1.93
N ILE A 84 -6.67 5.88 0.66
CA ILE A 84 -5.39 5.66 0.00
C ILE A 84 -4.96 6.96 -0.65
N GLU A 85 -3.78 7.47 -0.31
CA GLU A 85 -3.15 8.60 -0.97
C GLU A 85 -1.62 8.47 -0.88
N HIS A 86 -0.89 9.31 -1.62
CA HIS A 86 0.56 9.25 -1.57
C HIS A 86 1.15 9.91 -0.32
N GLY A 87 0.52 10.94 0.20
CA GLY A 87 0.89 11.58 1.47
C GLY A 87 1.73 12.86 1.33
N HIS A 88 2.29 13.17 0.17
CA HIS A 88 3.16 14.34 -0.04
C HIS A 88 2.49 15.68 0.27
N ARG A 89 1.16 15.75 0.21
CA ARG A 89 0.38 16.95 0.56
C ARG A 89 0.32 17.24 2.05
N HIS A 90 0.66 16.26 2.89
CA HIS A 90 0.65 16.36 4.36
C HIS A 90 2.01 16.69 4.96
N GLY A 91 2.99 17.05 4.14
CA GLY A 91 4.36 17.37 4.51
C GLY A 91 5.34 16.71 3.56
N TRP A 92 6.20 17.50 2.91
CA TRP A 92 7.09 17.00 1.86
C TRP A 92 8.12 16.00 2.38
N GLU A 93 8.82 16.33 3.46
CA GLU A 93 9.84 15.45 4.02
C GLU A 93 9.26 14.38 4.92
N LYS A 94 8.28 14.77 5.74
CA LYS A 94 7.63 13.89 6.69
C LYS A 94 6.14 14.19 6.76
N PRO A 95 5.31 13.42 6.02
CA PRO A 95 3.86 13.56 6.12
C PRO A 95 3.38 13.44 7.58
N SER A 96 2.54 14.40 7.99
CA SER A 96 1.96 14.42 9.33
C SER A 96 0.86 13.36 9.45
N HIS A 97 1.02 12.43 10.38
CA HIS A 97 0.00 11.41 10.67
C HIS A 97 -1.26 12.04 11.25
N GLU A 98 -1.13 13.11 12.04
CA GLU A 98 -2.27 13.86 12.55
C GLU A 98 -3.08 14.49 11.41
N SER A 99 -2.40 15.09 10.43
CA SER A 99 -3.05 15.66 9.24
C SER A 99 -3.75 14.60 8.40
N LEU A 100 -3.12 13.44 8.19
CA LEU A 100 -3.74 12.30 7.49
C LEU A 100 -5.00 11.81 8.21
N ARG A 101 -4.94 11.64 9.53
CA ARG A 101 -6.09 11.23 10.33
C ARG A 101 -7.22 12.25 10.29
N LYS A 102 -6.90 13.53 10.31
CA LYS A 102 -7.89 14.61 10.27
C LYS A 102 -8.60 14.67 8.92
N GLU A 103 -7.88 14.56 7.82
CA GLU A 103 -8.48 14.57 6.47
C GLU A 103 -9.34 13.32 6.23
N HIS A 104 -8.90 12.17 6.73
CA HIS A 104 -9.59 10.89 6.55
C HIS A 104 -10.25 10.38 7.84
N ALA A 105 -10.88 11.28 8.60
CA ALA A 105 -11.49 10.96 9.90
C ALA A 105 -12.55 9.86 9.82
N ASP A 106 -13.20 9.71 8.67
CA ASP A 106 -14.21 8.66 8.44
C ASP A 106 -13.63 7.30 8.06
N ALA A 107 -12.33 7.22 7.83
CA ALA A 107 -11.67 5.97 7.51
C ALA A 107 -11.25 5.19 8.75
N ASP A 108 -11.13 3.88 8.63
CA ASP A 108 -10.54 2.99 9.64
C ASP A 108 -9.05 2.86 9.47
N ILE A 109 -8.58 2.93 8.23
CA ILE A 109 -7.18 2.78 7.83
C ILE A 109 -6.84 3.84 6.79
N VAL A 110 -5.67 4.49 6.93
CA VAL A 110 -5.06 5.34 5.91
C VAL A 110 -3.78 4.69 5.42
N ILE A 111 -3.68 4.49 4.12
CA ILE A 111 -2.49 3.97 3.46
C ILE A 111 -1.84 5.11 2.69
N TYR A 112 -0.54 5.30 2.91
CA TYR A 112 0.24 6.32 2.22
C TYR A 112 1.64 5.81 1.88
N GLY A 113 2.40 6.56 1.09
CA GLY A 113 3.77 6.24 0.66
C GLY A 113 4.73 7.39 0.89
N HIS A 114 5.43 7.82 -0.15
CA HIS A 114 6.28 9.01 -0.25
C HIS A 114 7.60 8.95 0.54
N THR A 115 7.60 8.49 1.80
CA THR A 115 8.79 8.53 2.66
C THR A 115 9.79 7.41 2.39
N HIS A 116 9.38 6.36 1.66
CA HIS A 116 10.12 5.12 1.48
C HIS A 116 10.38 4.33 2.77
N LYS A 117 9.77 4.75 3.88
CA LYS A 117 9.89 4.10 5.20
C LYS A 117 8.64 3.31 5.52
N GLN A 118 8.82 2.05 5.91
CA GLN A 118 7.71 1.21 6.33
C GLN A 118 7.20 1.64 7.71
N VAL A 119 5.89 1.88 7.82
CA VAL A 119 5.23 2.32 9.05
C VAL A 119 3.95 1.52 9.25
N ILE A 120 3.75 1.04 10.47
CA ILE A 120 2.51 0.42 10.93
C ILE A 120 2.17 1.03 12.28
N GLU A 121 1.13 1.88 12.33
CA GLU A 121 0.71 2.58 13.53
C GLU A 121 -0.78 2.28 13.78
N LYS A 122 -1.05 1.50 14.83
CA LYS A 122 -2.38 0.96 15.14
C LYS A 122 -2.93 1.42 16.51
N ASP A 123 -2.24 2.32 17.18
CA ASP A 123 -2.62 2.82 18.51
C ASP A 123 -3.76 3.83 18.48
N GLN A 124 -4.08 4.35 17.32
CA GLN A 124 -5.19 5.28 17.07
C GLN A 124 -5.96 4.88 15.82
N THR A 125 -7.20 5.35 15.70
CA THR A 125 -8.02 5.22 14.49
C THR A 125 -8.15 6.58 13.80
N PRO A 126 -7.96 6.69 12.48
CA PRO A 126 -7.51 5.63 11.54
C PRO A 126 -6.12 5.08 11.84
N TRP A 127 -5.92 3.79 11.58
CA TRP A 127 -4.57 3.24 11.53
C TRP A 127 -3.80 3.91 10.39
N ILE A 128 -2.50 4.11 10.58
CA ILE A 128 -1.62 4.67 9.55
C ILE A 128 -0.66 3.58 9.08
N ILE A 129 -0.68 3.30 7.77
CA ILE A 129 0.14 2.24 7.17
C ILE A 129 0.89 2.80 5.96
N ASN A 130 2.21 2.61 5.95
CA ASN A 130 3.07 2.87 4.82
C ASN A 130 3.86 1.59 4.50
N PRO A 131 3.76 1.05 3.29
CA PRO A 131 4.45 -0.21 2.97
C PRO A 131 5.96 -0.05 2.81
N GLY A 132 6.49 1.16 2.74
CA GLY A 132 7.85 1.43 2.31
C GLY A 132 7.96 1.44 0.78
N ALA A 133 9.17 1.52 0.25
CA ALA A 133 9.39 1.54 -1.20
C ALA A 133 9.55 0.13 -1.77
N SER A 134 8.83 -0.17 -2.85
CA SER A 134 8.90 -1.45 -3.56
C SER A 134 9.97 -1.46 -4.66
N GLY A 135 10.53 -0.30 -4.99
CA GLY A 135 11.60 -0.14 -5.97
C GLY A 135 12.96 0.12 -5.33
N PRO A 136 14.01 0.29 -6.15
CA PRO A 136 15.38 0.44 -5.66
C PRO A 136 15.76 1.85 -5.19
N ILE A 137 14.99 2.88 -5.55
CA ILE A 137 15.38 4.28 -5.32
C ILE A 137 15.23 4.65 -3.84
N ARG A 138 16.32 5.15 -3.25
CA ARG A 138 16.41 5.54 -1.82
C ARG A 138 15.91 4.43 -0.88
N ASN A 139 16.28 3.21 -1.17
CA ASN A 139 15.80 2.03 -0.46
C ASN A 139 16.98 1.16 -0.02
N TYR A 140 17.69 1.62 1.00
CA TYR A 140 18.99 1.08 1.42
C TYR A 140 18.92 -0.29 2.07
N ASP A 141 17.77 -0.69 2.61
CA ASP A 141 17.56 -1.97 3.29
C ASP A 141 16.76 -2.98 2.45
N GLY A 142 16.48 -2.63 1.20
CA GLY A 142 15.82 -3.49 0.24
C GLY A 142 14.33 -3.19 0.02
N PRO A 143 13.76 -3.76 -1.05
CA PRO A 143 12.36 -3.55 -1.40
C PRO A 143 11.40 -4.02 -0.31
N LYS A 144 10.34 -3.26 -0.10
CA LYS A 144 9.36 -3.48 0.97
C LYS A 144 7.94 -3.52 0.44
N CYS A 145 7.11 -4.29 1.10
CA CYS A 145 5.67 -4.28 0.91
C CYS A 145 4.96 -4.78 2.18
N ILE A 146 3.64 -4.74 2.18
CA ILE A 146 2.82 -5.26 3.28
C ILE A 146 1.75 -6.17 2.68
N VAL A 147 1.44 -7.26 3.37
CA VAL A 147 0.25 -8.07 3.08
C VAL A 147 -0.64 -8.09 4.33
N ILE A 148 -1.89 -7.72 4.16
CA ILE A 148 -2.90 -7.79 5.21
C ILE A 148 -3.77 -9.01 4.96
N ASN A 149 -3.91 -9.86 5.98
CA ASN A 149 -4.94 -10.90 6.01
C ASN A 149 -6.14 -10.35 6.77
N ALA A 150 -7.21 -10.01 6.04
CA ALA A 150 -8.45 -9.50 6.59
C ALA A 150 -9.51 -10.60 6.57
N ASN A 151 -10.38 -10.63 7.57
CA ASN A 151 -11.51 -11.55 7.59
C ASN A 151 -12.82 -10.85 7.96
N GLU A 152 -13.94 -11.53 7.71
CA GLU A 152 -15.28 -11.00 7.93
C GLU A 152 -15.64 -10.77 9.40
N VAL A 153 -14.91 -11.41 10.34
CA VAL A 153 -15.13 -11.23 11.79
C VAL A 153 -14.34 -10.06 12.38
N GLY A 154 -13.60 -9.32 11.54
CA GLY A 154 -12.88 -8.11 11.95
C GLY A 154 -11.45 -8.33 12.43
N GLU A 155 -10.90 -9.51 12.27
CA GLU A 155 -9.49 -9.79 12.57
C GLU A 155 -8.63 -9.44 11.36
N TRP A 156 -7.76 -8.44 11.51
CA TRP A 156 -6.89 -7.94 10.48
C TRP A 156 -5.44 -8.09 10.90
N GLN A 157 -4.75 -9.04 10.29
CA GLN A 157 -3.34 -9.29 10.55
C GLN A 157 -2.48 -8.57 9.51
N ILE A 158 -1.57 -7.72 9.97
CA ILE A 158 -0.68 -6.93 9.10
C ILE A 158 0.70 -7.58 9.09
N ASN A 159 1.16 -7.98 7.91
CA ASN A 159 2.44 -8.67 7.73
C ASN A 159 3.38 -7.82 6.87
N PRO A 160 4.40 -7.19 7.48
CA PRO A 160 5.41 -6.44 6.74
C PRO A 160 6.45 -7.38 6.13
N TYR A 161 6.94 -7.03 4.93
CA TYR A 161 7.99 -7.75 4.23
C TYR A 161 9.12 -6.80 3.82
N ILE A 162 10.35 -7.26 3.98
CA ILE A 162 11.57 -6.61 3.49
C ILE A 162 12.36 -7.69 2.75
N PHE A 163 12.61 -7.44 1.46
CA PHE A 163 13.38 -8.36 0.62
C PHE A 163 14.81 -7.85 0.51
N ARG A 164 15.72 -8.44 1.27
CA ARG A 164 17.15 -8.08 1.22
C ARG A 164 17.80 -8.77 0.04
N GLU A 165 18.54 -8.01 -0.78
CA GLU A 165 19.41 -8.61 -1.77
C GLU A 165 20.56 -9.30 -1.03
N ILE A 166 20.70 -10.62 -1.28
CA ILE A 166 21.90 -11.32 -0.87
C ILE A 166 22.96 -10.95 -1.91
N LEU A 167 23.87 -10.06 -1.55
CA LEU A 167 25.05 -9.80 -2.32
C LEU A 167 25.98 -11.01 -2.17
N ASN A 168 26.05 -11.84 -3.23
CA ASN A 168 27.05 -12.92 -3.34
C ASN A 168 28.40 -12.33 -3.73
#